data_c45e171b1ca76862d333aaf96ee50919
#
_entry.id   c45e171b1ca76862d333aaf96ee50919
#
_cell.length_a   1.000
_cell.length_b   1.000
_cell.length_c   1.000
_cell.angle_alpha   90.00
_cell.angle_beta   90.00
_cell.angle_gamma   90.00
#
_symmetry.space_group_name_H-M   'P 1'
#
loop_
_entity.id
_entity.type
_entity.pdbx_description
1 polymer ?
#
loop_
_entity_poly.entity_id
_entity_poly.type
_entity_poly.pdbx_seq_one_letter_code
_entity_poly.pdbx_strand_id
1 'polypeptide(L)'
;RPYGQARQMQAVSISYMFSYENHISTALTAEARSHRPEATFAQAVAAAVGCAVDDVLLSSTGVIGEPLEADAISAAATVLAAQAAEQSLEGAAKAIMTTDTFPKWAVAKAGDVTVTGICKGSGMIAPDMATMLGYIMIDAPLPVEWLQSTLTDVAEKTFNSITVDSDTSTSDTVLAFALGGGDAPGDLQAVGAAIFEVCDQLAEMLARDGEGASKLITIDVEGAQTDASAKTIGLSIANSPLVKTAVAGQDANWGRVVMAVGKAGEPADRDRLCIWFGPHRVAENGLRDPAYDEETVSAYMQGDEITIRVELGLAAGQARVRTCDLTHGYITINGDYRS
;
A
#
# COMPACT_ATOMS: atom_id res chain seq x y z
N ARG A 1 -21.45 26.00 11.67
CA ARG A 1 -22.77 25.43 11.97
C ARG A 1 -22.57 24.40 13.05
N PRO A 2 -23.38 24.34 14.13
CA PRO A 2 -23.21 23.38 15.19
C PRO A 2 -23.42 21.96 14.64
N TYR A 3 -22.64 21.01 15.15
CA TYR A 3 -22.74 19.57 14.88
C TYR A 3 -24.14 19.06 15.32
N GLY A 4 -25.12 19.23 14.46
CA GLY A 4 -26.49 18.75 14.66
C GLY A 4 -26.81 17.70 13.62
N GLN A 5 -26.95 16.49 14.07
CA GLN A 5 -27.21 15.19 13.46
C GLN A 5 -25.92 14.41 13.16
N ALA A 6 -25.66 13.37 13.94
CA ALA A 6 -24.68 12.35 13.65
C ALA A 6 -24.98 11.80 12.25
N ARG A 7 -24.16 12.15 11.27
CA ARG A 7 -24.20 11.52 9.95
C ARG A 7 -23.83 10.06 10.18
N GLN A 8 -24.66 9.17 9.72
CA GLN A 8 -24.40 7.74 9.80
C GLN A 8 -23.11 7.46 9.01
N MET A 9 -22.02 7.15 9.70
CA MET A 9 -20.75 6.78 9.11
C MET A 9 -20.77 5.27 8.91
N GLN A 10 -20.48 4.83 7.69
CA GLN A 10 -20.25 3.43 7.40
C GLN A 10 -18.77 3.24 7.21
N ALA A 11 -18.17 2.34 7.98
CA ALA A 11 -16.77 2.02 7.90
C ALA A 11 -16.58 0.55 7.51
N VAL A 12 -15.64 0.28 6.65
CA VAL A 12 -15.17 -1.06 6.32
C VAL A 12 -13.66 -1.10 6.48
N SER A 13 -13.15 -2.25 6.86
CA SER A 13 -11.73 -2.43 7.08
C SER A 13 -11.21 -3.66 6.33
N ILE A 14 -9.98 -3.55 5.85
CA ILE A 14 -9.15 -4.70 5.56
C ILE A 14 -8.01 -4.65 6.57
N SER A 15 -8.00 -5.62 7.49
CA SER A 15 -6.95 -5.78 8.49
C SER A 15 -6.43 -7.19 8.33
N TYR A 16 -5.15 -7.31 7.96
CA TYR A 16 -4.48 -8.61 7.99
C TYR A 16 -3.65 -8.64 9.28
N MET A 17 -4.24 -9.21 10.33
CA MET A 17 -3.44 -9.63 11.47
C MET A 17 -2.95 -11.04 11.19
N PHE A 18 -1.65 -11.24 11.24
CA PHE A 18 -1.05 -12.54 11.09
C PHE A 18 -1.70 -13.54 12.06
N SER A 19 -1.94 -14.75 11.59
CA SER A 19 -2.71 -15.85 12.17
C SER A 19 -2.32 -16.30 13.59
N TYR A 20 -1.31 -15.71 14.20
CA TYR A 20 -0.97 -15.98 15.60
C TYR A 20 -1.99 -15.41 16.59
N GLU A 21 -2.69 -14.32 16.22
CA GLU A 21 -3.75 -13.74 17.05
C GLU A 21 -5.16 -14.20 16.66
N ASN A 22 -5.40 -14.71 15.45
CA ASN A 22 -6.72 -15.22 15.06
C ASN A 22 -7.18 -16.43 15.88
N HIS A 23 -6.28 -17.22 16.44
CA HIS A 23 -6.64 -18.26 17.42
C HIS A 23 -6.82 -17.71 18.84
N ILE A 24 -6.29 -16.54 19.13
CA ILE A 24 -6.42 -15.89 20.45
C ILE A 24 -7.59 -14.91 20.47
N SER A 25 -7.87 -14.21 19.34
CA SER A 25 -8.93 -13.18 19.29
C SER A 25 -10.34 -13.74 19.36
N THR A 26 -10.59 -14.95 18.87
CA THR A 26 -11.86 -15.64 19.05
C THR A 26 -12.05 -16.24 20.45
N ALA A 27 -10.96 -16.44 21.20
CA ALA A 27 -10.98 -16.99 22.56
C ALA A 27 -10.86 -15.92 23.67
N LEU A 28 -10.49 -14.67 23.33
CA LEU A 28 -10.44 -13.59 24.32
C LEU A 28 -11.84 -13.14 24.67
N THR A 29 -12.23 -13.39 25.92
CA THR A 29 -13.47 -12.88 26.50
C THR A 29 -13.50 -11.33 26.45
N ALA A 30 -14.69 -10.74 26.49
CA ALA A 30 -14.86 -9.28 26.60
C ALA A 30 -14.01 -8.67 27.73
N GLU A 31 -13.78 -9.43 28.78
CA GLU A 31 -12.98 -9.08 29.95
C GLU A 31 -11.48 -8.95 29.64
N ALA A 32 -10.93 -9.84 28.81
CA ALA A 32 -9.53 -9.75 28.37
C ALA A 32 -9.28 -8.55 27.42
N ARG A 33 -10.29 -8.13 26.66
CA ARG A 33 -10.21 -6.93 25.82
C ARG A 33 -10.22 -5.64 26.63
N SER A 34 -10.91 -5.61 27.78
CA SER A 34 -11.03 -4.42 28.63
C SER A 34 -9.73 -4.04 29.36
N HIS A 35 -8.74 -4.94 29.42
CA HIS A 35 -7.45 -4.71 30.09
C HIS A 35 -6.30 -4.38 29.15
N ARG A 36 -6.56 -4.22 27.84
CA ARG A 36 -5.54 -3.79 26.88
C ARG A 36 -5.43 -2.25 26.89
N PRO A 37 -4.20 -1.71 26.74
CA PRO A 37 -4.00 -0.26 26.63
C PRO A 37 -4.90 0.39 25.57
N GLU A 38 -5.12 -0.31 24.43
CA GLU A 38 -5.97 0.16 23.34
C GLU A 38 -7.42 0.42 23.78
N ALA A 39 -7.97 -0.38 24.71
CA ALA A 39 -9.31 -0.15 25.22
C ALA A 39 -9.43 1.19 25.97
N THR A 40 -8.36 1.61 26.66
CA THR A 40 -8.34 2.85 27.43
C THR A 40 -8.42 4.07 26.53
N PHE A 41 -7.63 4.12 25.45
CA PHE A 41 -7.71 5.27 24.56
C PHE A 41 -8.91 5.24 23.60
N ALA A 42 -9.44 4.05 23.23
CA ALA A 42 -10.72 3.96 22.54
C ALA A 42 -11.85 4.59 23.36
N GLN A 43 -11.90 4.32 24.68
CA GLN A 43 -12.83 4.94 25.61
C GLN A 43 -12.65 6.47 25.70
N ALA A 44 -11.39 6.93 25.78
CA ALA A 44 -11.09 8.35 25.83
C ALA A 44 -11.51 9.08 24.55
N VAL A 45 -11.25 8.49 23.37
CA VAL A 45 -11.70 9.04 22.08
C VAL A 45 -13.22 9.05 21.99
N ALA A 46 -13.89 7.94 22.31
CA ALA A 46 -15.35 7.84 22.28
C ALA A 46 -16.02 8.90 23.18
N ALA A 47 -15.47 9.10 24.39
CA ALA A 47 -15.94 10.15 25.29
C ALA A 47 -15.71 11.57 24.75
N ALA A 48 -14.57 11.81 24.10
CA ALA A 48 -14.21 13.12 23.55
C ALA A 48 -15.06 13.52 22.33
N VAL A 49 -15.43 12.55 21.47
CA VAL A 49 -16.23 12.80 20.27
C VAL A 49 -17.74 12.52 20.46
N GLY A 50 -18.13 11.84 21.54
CA GLY A 50 -19.51 11.57 21.87
C GLY A 50 -20.12 10.40 21.08
N CYS A 51 -19.38 9.33 20.85
CA CYS A 51 -19.83 8.10 20.18
C CYS A 51 -19.72 6.86 21.09
N ALA A 52 -20.17 5.68 20.63
CA ALA A 52 -19.93 4.44 21.34
C ALA A 52 -18.47 3.99 21.17
N VAL A 53 -17.93 3.25 22.14
CA VAL A 53 -16.55 2.74 22.08
C VAL A 53 -16.36 1.82 20.86
N ASP A 54 -17.38 1.04 20.53
CA ASP A 54 -17.36 0.12 19.37
C ASP A 54 -17.36 0.85 18.01
N ASP A 55 -17.66 2.15 17.98
CA ASP A 55 -17.56 2.99 16.79
C ASP A 55 -16.12 3.54 16.57
N VAL A 56 -15.22 3.31 17.52
CA VAL A 56 -13.83 3.76 17.44
C VAL A 56 -12.98 2.65 16.83
N LEU A 57 -12.54 2.85 15.60
CA LEU A 57 -11.60 1.95 14.92
C LEU A 57 -10.17 2.41 15.21
N LEU A 58 -9.36 1.48 15.67
CA LEU A 58 -7.98 1.74 16.06
C LEU A 58 -7.02 1.06 15.08
N SER A 59 -5.97 1.78 14.73
CA SER A 59 -4.81 1.23 14.06
C SER A 59 -3.56 1.88 14.66
N SER A 60 -2.54 1.09 14.92
CA SER A 60 -1.31 1.55 15.54
C SER A 60 -0.10 0.88 14.92
N THR A 61 1.03 1.53 15.02
CA THR A 61 2.34 0.97 14.67
C THR A 61 3.36 1.46 15.71
N GLY A 62 4.40 0.68 15.92
CA GLY A 62 5.46 0.97 16.88
C GLY A 62 6.47 -0.15 16.92
N VAL A 63 7.42 -0.07 17.86
CA VAL A 63 8.43 -1.10 18.07
C VAL A 63 7.76 -2.39 18.57
N ILE A 64 8.02 -3.50 17.90
CA ILE A 64 7.43 -4.80 18.26
C ILE A 64 7.88 -5.18 19.68
N GLY A 65 6.90 -5.50 20.54
CA GLY A 65 7.14 -5.88 21.93
C GLY A 65 7.21 -4.73 22.93
N GLU A 66 7.18 -3.47 22.47
CA GLU A 66 7.09 -2.31 23.36
C GLU A 66 5.63 -1.90 23.60
N PRO A 67 5.25 -1.59 24.86
CA PRO A 67 3.88 -1.16 25.17
C PRO A 67 3.59 0.24 24.62
N LEU A 68 2.35 0.45 24.15
CA LEU A 68 1.87 1.76 23.73
C LEU A 68 1.69 2.70 24.96
N GLU A 69 2.03 3.97 24.77
CA GLU A 69 1.82 5.06 25.75
C GLU A 69 0.34 5.47 25.83
N ALA A 70 -0.53 4.54 26.23
CA ALA A 70 -1.99 4.71 26.23
C ALA A 70 -2.46 5.94 27.03
N ASP A 71 -1.77 6.27 28.13
CA ASP A 71 -2.12 7.43 28.97
C ASP A 71 -1.86 8.75 28.25
N ALA A 72 -0.74 8.86 27.52
CA ALA A 72 -0.43 10.05 26.72
C ALA A 72 -1.44 10.24 25.58
N ILE A 73 -1.81 9.16 24.87
CA ILE A 73 -2.81 9.17 23.81
C ILE A 73 -4.17 9.58 24.37
N SER A 74 -4.57 8.98 25.50
CA SER A 74 -5.86 9.27 26.15
C SER A 74 -5.95 10.73 26.61
N ALA A 75 -4.88 11.27 27.17
CA ALA A 75 -4.81 12.68 27.58
C ALA A 75 -4.96 13.65 26.39
N ALA A 76 -4.43 13.27 25.21
CA ALA A 76 -4.51 14.08 24.01
C ALA A 76 -5.90 14.04 23.34
N ALA A 77 -6.73 13.00 23.57
CA ALA A 77 -7.97 12.76 22.84
C ALA A 77 -8.94 13.96 22.84
N THR A 78 -9.16 14.59 23.98
CA THR A 78 -10.07 15.75 24.10
C THR A 78 -9.59 16.96 23.31
N VAL A 79 -8.28 17.23 23.33
CA VAL A 79 -7.68 18.37 22.60
C VAL A 79 -7.74 18.09 21.09
N LEU A 80 -7.39 16.89 20.68
CA LEU A 80 -7.43 16.47 19.26
C LEU A 80 -8.87 16.51 18.71
N ALA A 81 -9.85 16.04 19.47
CA ALA A 81 -11.26 16.09 19.06
C ALA A 81 -11.74 17.54 18.88
N ALA A 82 -11.35 18.46 19.76
CA ALA A 82 -11.71 19.86 19.64
C ALA A 82 -11.04 20.56 18.43
N GLN A 83 -9.85 20.12 18.02
CA GLN A 83 -9.09 20.71 16.93
C GLN A 83 -9.30 20.00 15.58
N ALA A 84 -10.01 18.87 15.55
CA ALA A 84 -10.15 18.03 14.34
C ALA A 84 -10.73 18.79 13.13
N ALA A 85 -11.65 19.75 13.38
CA ALA A 85 -12.26 20.55 12.30
C ALA A 85 -11.30 21.59 11.66
N GLU A 86 -10.18 21.88 12.30
CA GLU A 86 -9.20 22.88 11.84
C GLU A 86 -8.02 22.25 11.10
N GLN A 87 -7.94 20.92 11.07
CA GLN A 87 -6.83 20.19 10.47
C GLN A 87 -7.05 20.00 8.96
N SER A 88 -5.94 20.01 8.21
CA SER A 88 -5.93 19.69 6.79
C SER A 88 -5.63 18.19 6.58
N LEU A 89 -5.98 17.67 5.39
CA LEU A 89 -5.62 16.30 4.98
C LEU A 89 -4.09 16.10 5.03
N GLU A 90 -3.32 17.07 4.54
CA GLU A 90 -1.85 17.05 4.61
C GLU A 90 -1.33 17.06 6.05
N GLY A 91 -1.98 17.83 6.94
CA GLY A 91 -1.64 17.85 8.36
C GLY A 91 -1.84 16.49 9.01
N ALA A 92 -2.94 15.80 8.69
CA ALA A 92 -3.21 14.45 9.16
C ALA A 92 -2.18 13.46 8.61
N ALA A 93 -1.85 13.54 7.31
CA ALA A 93 -0.83 12.70 6.69
C ALA A 93 0.56 12.89 7.34
N LYS A 94 0.93 14.13 7.66
CA LYS A 94 2.18 14.43 8.40
C LYS A 94 2.19 13.85 9.80
N ALA A 95 1.05 13.87 10.49
CA ALA A 95 0.95 13.42 11.88
C ALA A 95 1.14 11.90 12.05
N ILE A 96 0.86 11.10 11.02
CA ILE A 96 1.01 9.63 11.06
C ILE A 96 2.36 9.13 10.54
N MET A 97 3.24 10.01 10.03
CA MET A 97 4.57 9.64 9.55
C MET A 97 5.45 9.08 10.67
N THR A 98 6.29 8.10 10.31
CA THR A 98 7.35 7.55 11.18
C THR A 98 8.72 7.70 10.50
N THR A 99 9.13 6.73 9.69
CA THR A 99 10.35 6.79 8.86
C THR A 99 10.09 7.43 7.49
N ASP A 100 8.85 7.77 7.20
CA ASP A 100 8.45 8.44 5.95
C ASP A 100 9.22 9.73 5.72
N THR A 101 9.65 9.99 4.48
CA THR A 101 10.38 11.22 4.12
C THR A 101 9.46 12.35 3.69
N PHE A 102 8.22 12.04 3.28
CA PHE A 102 7.19 13.00 2.91
C PHE A 102 5.78 12.48 3.26
N PRO A 103 4.81 13.40 3.51
CA PRO A 103 3.43 13.03 3.78
C PRO A 103 2.74 12.48 2.51
N LYS A 104 2.00 11.39 2.66
CA LYS A 104 1.32 10.69 1.56
C LYS A 104 -0.18 10.93 1.64
N TRP A 105 -0.73 11.62 0.66
CA TRP A 105 -2.16 11.87 0.53
C TRP A 105 -2.58 12.01 -0.93
N ALA A 106 -3.81 11.65 -1.24
CA ALA A 106 -4.38 11.70 -2.58
C ALA A 106 -5.84 12.10 -2.57
N VAL A 107 -6.31 12.65 -3.67
CA VAL A 107 -7.71 13.06 -3.87
C VAL A 107 -8.12 12.74 -5.30
N ALA A 108 -9.29 12.11 -5.46
CA ALA A 108 -9.95 11.91 -6.75
C ALA A 108 -11.43 12.29 -6.68
N LYS A 109 -12.07 12.45 -7.82
CA LYS A 109 -13.49 12.81 -7.93
C LYS A 109 -14.25 11.90 -8.89
N ALA A 110 -15.49 11.59 -8.49
CA ALA A 110 -16.48 10.92 -9.33
C ALA A 110 -17.77 11.75 -9.34
N GLY A 111 -17.90 12.66 -10.32
CA GLY A 111 -18.96 13.67 -10.29
C GLY A 111 -18.85 14.56 -9.07
N ASP A 112 -19.92 14.60 -8.25
CA ASP A 112 -19.96 15.37 -7.00
C ASP A 112 -19.33 14.65 -5.82
N VAL A 113 -18.98 13.36 -5.96
CA VAL A 113 -18.33 12.56 -4.90
C VAL A 113 -16.84 12.85 -4.89
N THR A 114 -16.30 13.14 -3.71
CA THR A 114 -14.87 13.29 -3.48
C THR A 114 -14.37 12.09 -2.67
N VAL A 115 -13.32 11.44 -3.18
CA VAL A 115 -12.57 10.42 -2.47
C VAL A 115 -11.24 11.01 -2.05
N THR A 116 -10.91 10.90 -0.78
CA THR A 116 -9.62 11.35 -0.23
C THR A 116 -8.94 10.20 0.50
N GLY A 117 -7.63 10.20 0.52
CA GLY A 117 -6.90 9.18 1.26
C GLY A 117 -5.59 9.71 1.81
N ILE A 118 -5.16 9.15 2.93
CA ILE A 118 -3.83 9.32 3.50
C ILE A 118 -3.25 7.96 3.84
N CYS A 119 -1.93 7.85 3.81
CA CYS A 119 -1.25 6.67 4.31
C CYS A 119 0.13 7.00 4.88
N LYS A 120 0.71 6.03 5.58
CA LYS A 120 2.11 6.07 6.06
C LYS A 120 2.78 4.73 5.82
N GLY A 121 4.09 4.76 5.64
CA GLY A 121 4.98 3.62 5.52
C GLY A 121 6.16 3.92 4.60
N SER A 122 7.31 3.33 4.89
CA SER A 122 8.57 3.50 4.15
C SER A 122 9.44 2.24 4.17
N GLY A 123 9.43 1.44 5.24
CA GLY A 123 10.10 0.14 5.37
C GLY A 123 9.18 -0.92 5.95
N MET A 124 9.62 -2.19 5.94
CA MET A 124 8.83 -3.36 6.27
C MET A 124 7.56 -3.39 5.41
N ILE A 125 7.71 -3.31 4.08
CA ILE A 125 6.60 -3.27 3.11
C ILE A 125 6.72 -4.44 2.13
N ALA A 126 5.77 -5.40 2.22
CA ALA A 126 5.65 -6.55 1.34
C ALA A 126 4.18 -6.95 1.10
N PRO A 127 3.86 -7.69 0.02
CA PRO A 127 2.51 -8.19 -0.24
C PRO A 127 1.94 -9.00 0.93
N ASP A 128 0.64 -8.97 1.07
CA ASP A 128 -0.18 -9.40 2.20
C ASP A 128 -0.22 -8.37 3.34
N MET A 129 -0.01 -7.12 2.96
CA MET A 129 0.02 -5.89 3.76
C MET A 129 1.23 -5.77 4.69
N ALA A 130 1.86 -4.62 4.64
CA ALA A 130 3.12 -4.31 5.31
C ALA A 130 2.92 -3.11 6.26
N THR A 131 3.86 -2.66 7.07
CA THR A 131 3.75 -1.61 8.11
C THR A 131 3.14 -0.30 7.57
N MET A 132 2.02 -0.43 6.90
CA MET A 132 1.26 0.68 6.36
C MET A 132 -0.05 0.89 7.11
N LEU A 133 -0.38 2.11 7.35
CA LEU A 133 -1.71 2.52 7.78
C LEU A 133 -2.31 3.38 6.68
N GLY A 134 -3.48 3.00 6.18
CA GLY A 134 -4.20 3.70 5.12
C GLY A 134 -5.62 4.06 5.55
N TYR A 135 -6.04 5.27 5.22
CA TYR A 135 -7.37 5.79 5.55
C TYR A 135 -7.97 6.41 4.31
N ILE A 136 -9.10 5.86 3.86
CA ILE A 136 -9.81 6.31 2.65
C ILE A 136 -11.16 6.88 3.09
N MET A 137 -11.45 8.10 2.74
CA MET A 137 -12.69 8.81 3.08
C MET A 137 -13.45 9.15 1.81
N ILE A 138 -14.72 8.74 1.75
CA ILE A 138 -15.62 8.96 0.62
C ILE A 138 -16.75 9.90 1.06
N ASP A 139 -16.91 11.01 0.39
CA ASP A 139 -17.93 12.03 0.67
C ASP A 139 -19.31 11.67 0.07
N ALA A 140 -19.74 10.42 0.30
CA ALA A 140 -21.05 9.94 -0.12
C ALA A 140 -21.47 8.73 0.71
N PRO A 141 -22.78 8.48 0.90
CA PRO A 141 -23.28 7.25 1.48
C PRO A 141 -23.11 6.09 0.49
N LEU A 142 -22.55 4.97 0.93
CA LEU A 142 -22.32 3.79 0.10
C LEU A 142 -22.85 2.53 0.80
N PRO A 143 -23.35 1.53 0.04
CA PRO A 143 -23.68 0.23 0.63
C PRO A 143 -22.44 -0.45 1.22
N VAL A 144 -22.52 -0.95 2.45
CA VAL A 144 -21.39 -1.53 3.18
C VAL A 144 -20.76 -2.70 2.41
N GLU A 145 -21.58 -3.61 1.91
CA GLU A 145 -21.10 -4.80 1.19
C GLU A 145 -20.39 -4.41 -0.11
N TRP A 146 -20.90 -3.40 -0.81
CA TRP A 146 -20.27 -2.89 -2.01
C TRP A 146 -18.92 -2.23 -1.70
N LEU A 147 -18.87 -1.39 -0.66
CA LEU A 147 -17.64 -0.72 -0.26
C LEU A 147 -16.59 -1.73 0.19
N GLN A 148 -16.97 -2.76 0.97
CA GLN A 148 -16.06 -3.82 1.40
C GLN A 148 -15.51 -4.62 0.22
N SER A 149 -16.37 -5.04 -0.72
CA SER A 149 -15.95 -5.76 -1.92
C SER A 149 -15.03 -4.90 -2.78
N THR A 150 -15.39 -3.63 -3.01
CA THR A 150 -14.59 -2.69 -3.79
C THR A 150 -13.22 -2.46 -3.16
N LEU A 151 -13.18 -2.24 -1.83
CA LEU A 151 -11.91 -2.03 -1.12
C LEU A 151 -11.01 -3.26 -1.21
N THR A 152 -11.58 -4.47 -1.11
CA THR A 152 -10.83 -5.73 -1.25
C THR A 152 -10.19 -5.83 -2.65
N ASP A 153 -10.98 -5.62 -3.69
CA ASP A 153 -10.50 -5.70 -5.08
C ASP A 153 -9.46 -4.61 -5.40
N VAL A 154 -9.65 -3.42 -4.86
CA VAL A 154 -8.72 -2.30 -5.01
C VAL A 154 -7.42 -2.55 -4.27
N ALA A 155 -7.48 -2.97 -3.01
CA ALA A 155 -6.29 -3.26 -2.21
C ALA A 155 -5.42 -4.34 -2.85
N GLU A 156 -6.04 -5.38 -3.45
CA GLU A 156 -5.32 -6.45 -4.14
C GLU A 156 -4.47 -5.94 -5.31
N LYS A 157 -4.94 -4.92 -6.01
CA LYS A 157 -4.28 -4.33 -7.19
C LYS A 157 -3.37 -3.15 -6.86
N THR A 158 -3.43 -2.62 -5.64
CA THR A 158 -2.70 -1.43 -5.20
C THR A 158 -1.75 -1.77 -4.04
N PHE A 159 -2.22 -1.72 -2.81
CA PHE A 159 -1.41 -1.95 -1.61
C PHE A 159 -0.79 -3.35 -1.53
N ASN A 160 -1.50 -4.39 -2.00
CA ASN A 160 -0.98 -5.75 -2.08
C ASN A 160 -0.11 -6.00 -3.34
N SER A 161 0.11 -4.98 -4.15
CA SER A 161 0.94 -5.04 -5.35
C SER A 161 2.14 -4.10 -5.26
N ILE A 162 2.60 -3.79 -4.04
CA ILE A 162 3.84 -3.05 -3.79
C ILE A 162 4.74 -3.81 -2.83
N THR A 163 6.04 -3.58 -2.90
CA THR A 163 7.01 -4.09 -1.93
C THR A 163 8.21 -3.17 -1.84
N VAL A 164 8.82 -3.08 -0.65
CA VAL A 164 10.09 -2.37 -0.44
C VAL A 164 11.20 -3.38 -0.15
N ASP A 165 11.02 -4.27 0.80
CA ASP A 165 12.06 -5.14 1.36
C ASP A 165 11.63 -6.61 1.51
N SER A 166 10.46 -6.98 1.05
CA SER A 166 9.86 -8.31 1.19
C SER A 166 9.48 -8.74 2.61
N ASP A 167 9.56 -7.83 3.58
CA ASP A 167 9.21 -8.12 4.97
C ASP A 167 7.80 -7.64 5.29
N THR A 168 6.94 -8.57 5.74
CA THR A 168 5.54 -8.30 6.10
C THR A 168 5.44 -7.83 7.55
N SER A 169 4.63 -6.79 7.80
CA SER A 169 4.37 -6.29 9.15
C SER A 169 3.24 -7.05 9.86
N THR A 170 3.13 -6.79 11.16
CA THR A 170 2.04 -7.28 12.02
C THR A 170 0.91 -6.27 12.21
N SER A 171 1.00 -5.06 11.64
CA SER A 171 0.11 -3.92 11.99
C SER A 171 -0.63 -3.31 10.81
N ASP A 172 -0.63 -3.96 9.65
CA ASP A 172 -1.20 -3.41 8.43
C ASP A 172 -2.70 -3.22 8.49
N THR A 173 -3.13 -2.02 8.12
CA THR A 173 -4.54 -1.67 8.17
C THR A 173 -4.90 -0.69 7.07
N VAL A 174 -5.94 -0.99 6.30
CA VAL A 174 -6.63 -0.02 5.44
C VAL A 174 -8.08 0.11 5.90
N LEU A 175 -8.48 1.33 6.24
CA LEU A 175 -9.84 1.67 6.63
C LEU A 175 -10.48 2.53 5.56
N ALA A 176 -11.70 2.21 5.15
CA ALA A 176 -12.50 3.06 4.28
C ALA A 176 -13.78 3.53 4.98
N PHE A 177 -14.07 4.81 4.85
CA PHE A 177 -15.19 5.49 5.50
C PHE A 177 -16.09 6.15 4.45
N ALA A 178 -17.33 5.72 4.37
CA ALA A 178 -18.35 6.38 3.57
C ALA A 178 -19.13 7.36 4.47
N LEU A 179 -19.14 8.62 4.09
CA LEU A 179 -19.68 9.72 4.88
C LEU A 179 -20.93 10.28 4.20
N GLY A 180 -22.00 10.41 4.96
CA GLY A 180 -23.20 11.05 4.48
C GLY A 180 -24.48 10.33 4.84
N GLY A 181 -25.60 10.99 4.60
CA GLY A 181 -26.94 10.44 4.68
C GLY A 181 -27.65 10.68 3.36
N GLY A 182 -28.64 9.86 3.03
CA GLY A 182 -29.40 9.93 1.79
C GLY A 182 -29.18 8.71 0.90
N ASP A 183 -29.50 8.86 -0.37
CA ASP A 183 -29.34 7.77 -1.36
C ASP A 183 -27.89 7.64 -1.82
N ALA A 184 -27.48 6.42 -2.13
CA ALA A 184 -26.18 6.17 -2.72
C ALA A 184 -26.05 6.85 -4.09
N PRO A 185 -24.82 7.23 -4.52
CA PRO A 185 -24.58 7.79 -5.85
C PRO A 185 -25.10 6.87 -6.96
N GLY A 186 -25.64 7.45 -8.02
CA GLY A 186 -26.19 6.68 -9.15
C GLY A 186 -25.12 5.92 -9.96
N ASP A 187 -23.87 6.40 -9.93
CA ASP A 187 -22.73 5.79 -10.64
C ASP A 187 -21.69 5.25 -9.66
N LEU A 188 -21.95 4.07 -9.12
CA LEU A 188 -21.01 3.36 -8.24
C LEU A 188 -19.73 2.94 -8.96
N GLN A 189 -19.77 2.73 -10.28
CA GLN A 189 -18.59 2.36 -11.04
C GLN A 189 -17.57 3.52 -11.08
N ALA A 190 -18.04 4.74 -11.32
CA ALA A 190 -17.19 5.92 -11.27
C ALA A 190 -16.60 6.16 -9.87
N VAL A 191 -17.40 5.93 -8.81
CA VAL A 191 -16.89 6.01 -7.42
C VAL A 191 -15.81 4.94 -7.16
N GLY A 192 -16.03 3.71 -7.62
CA GLY A 192 -15.02 2.64 -7.51
C GLY A 192 -13.72 2.97 -8.24
N ALA A 193 -13.81 3.60 -9.43
CA ALA A 193 -12.64 4.07 -10.16
C ALA A 193 -11.88 5.18 -9.38
N ALA A 194 -12.59 6.11 -8.74
CA ALA A 194 -11.96 7.14 -7.91
C ALA A 194 -11.31 6.57 -6.64
N ILE A 195 -11.92 5.54 -6.01
CA ILE A 195 -11.31 4.81 -4.90
C ILE A 195 -10.01 4.13 -5.36
N PHE A 196 -10.05 3.47 -6.52
CA PHE A 196 -8.85 2.85 -7.11
C PHE A 196 -7.76 3.89 -7.38
N GLU A 197 -8.10 5.03 -7.99
CA GLU A 197 -7.15 6.11 -8.29
C GLU A 197 -6.45 6.63 -7.04
N VAL A 198 -7.19 6.88 -5.95
CA VAL A 198 -6.62 7.32 -4.68
C VAL A 198 -5.70 6.24 -4.09
N CYS A 199 -6.14 4.99 -4.04
CA CYS A 199 -5.34 3.89 -3.50
C CYS A 199 -4.09 3.62 -4.35
N ASP A 200 -4.17 3.73 -5.67
CA ASP A 200 -3.04 3.53 -6.58
C ASP A 200 -1.97 4.62 -6.42
N GLN A 201 -2.38 5.90 -6.28
CA GLN A 201 -1.47 7.00 -5.98
C GLN A 201 -0.79 6.82 -4.61
N LEU A 202 -1.53 6.41 -3.58
CA LEU A 202 -0.98 6.16 -2.25
C LEU A 202 0.01 4.98 -2.27
N ALA A 203 -0.31 3.89 -2.96
CA ALA A 203 0.56 2.73 -3.12
C ALA A 203 1.86 3.09 -3.85
N GLU A 204 1.77 3.94 -4.89
CA GLU A 204 2.95 4.46 -5.59
C GLU A 204 3.84 5.30 -4.65
N MET A 205 3.24 6.22 -3.86
CA MET A 205 3.99 7.03 -2.89
C MET A 205 4.70 6.17 -1.84
N LEU A 206 4.08 5.07 -1.38
CA LEU A 206 4.69 4.11 -0.47
C LEU A 206 5.93 3.44 -1.09
N ALA A 207 5.80 2.93 -2.31
CA ALA A 207 6.91 2.29 -3.01
C ALA A 207 8.05 3.28 -3.33
N ARG A 208 7.71 4.52 -3.70
CA ARG A 208 8.66 5.61 -4.01
C ARG A 208 9.45 6.04 -2.79
N ASP A 209 8.83 6.04 -1.62
CA ASP A 209 9.42 6.45 -0.34
C ASP A 209 10.09 5.27 0.41
N GLY A 210 10.40 4.19 -0.28
CA GLY A 210 11.10 3.06 0.34
C GLY A 210 12.39 3.49 1.00
N GLU A 211 12.68 2.96 2.20
CA GLU A 211 13.86 3.33 2.98
C GLU A 211 15.17 3.27 2.16
N GLY A 212 15.85 4.41 2.04
CA GLY A 212 17.10 4.55 1.29
C GLY A 212 16.94 4.46 -0.23
N ALA A 213 15.73 4.46 -0.77
CA ALA A 213 15.47 4.40 -2.20
C ALA A 213 15.94 5.67 -2.94
N SER A 214 16.36 5.49 -4.19
CA SER A 214 16.65 6.55 -5.12
C SER A 214 15.77 6.52 -6.37
N LYS A 215 15.12 5.38 -6.65
CA LYS A 215 14.31 5.17 -7.85
C LYS A 215 13.04 4.39 -7.54
N LEU A 216 11.93 4.81 -8.15
CA LEU A 216 10.71 4.01 -8.25
C LEU A 216 10.87 2.99 -9.39
N ILE A 217 10.47 1.74 -9.15
CA ILE A 217 10.45 0.68 -10.15
C ILE A 217 9.01 0.22 -10.33
N THR A 218 8.48 0.36 -11.54
CA THR A 218 7.21 -0.23 -11.96
C THR A 218 7.48 -1.49 -12.78
N ILE A 219 6.86 -2.59 -12.41
CA ILE A 219 6.99 -3.87 -13.10
C ILE A 219 5.62 -4.23 -13.68
N ASP A 220 5.53 -4.24 -15.01
CA ASP A 220 4.35 -4.66 -15.76
C ASP A 220 4.60 -6.08 -16.31
N VAL A 221 3.82 -7.06 -15.84
CA VAL A 221 3.85 -8.43 -16.34
C VAL A 221 2.60 -8.68 -17.15
N GLU A 222 2.78 -9.12 -18.39
CA GLU A 222 1.72 -9.38 -19.37
C GLU A 222 1.86 -10.80 -19.94
N GLY A 223 0.77 -11.32 -20.48
CA GLY A 223 0.80 -12.63 -21.15
C GLY A 223 0.96 -13.84 -20.24
N ALA A 224 0.74 -13.71 -18.92
CA ALA A 224 0.77 -14.81 -17.96
C ALA A 224 -0.48 -15.70 -18.07
N GLN A 225 -0.50 -16.87 -17.44
CA GLN A 225 -1.66 -17.75 -17.42
C GLN A 225 -2.89 -17.10 -16.77
N THR A 226 -2.69 -16.37 -15.67
CA THR A 226 -3.71 -15.62 -14.92
C THR A 226 -3.11 -14.34 -14.36
N ASP A 227 -3.97 -13.42 -13.93
CA ASP A 227 -3.51 -12.20 -13.23
C ASP A 227 -2.75 -12.53 -11.93
N ALA A 228 -3.18 -13.56 -11.21
CA ALA A 228 -2.47 -14.02 -10.00
C ALA A 228 -1.05 -14.53 -10.33
N SER A 229 -0.90 -15.30 -11.42
CA SER A 229 0.41 -15.75 -11.90
C SER A 229 1.27 -14.56 -12.33
N ALA A 230 0.70 -13.57 -13.03
CA ALA A 230 1.39 -12.34 -13.39
C ALA A 230 1.89 -11.57 -12.16
N LYS A 231 1.03 -11.44 -11.14
CA LYS A 231 1.37 -10.79 -9.87
C LYS A 231 2.51 -11.51 -9.15
N THR A 232 2.44 -12.84 -9.03
CA THR A 232 3.50 -13.66 -8.42
C THR A 232 4.85 -13.45 -9.11
N ILE A 233 4.87 -13.43 -10.44
CA ILE A 233 6.07 -13.15 -11.23
C ILE A 233 6.56 -11.72 -11.00
N GLY A 234 5.65 -10.74 -11.03
CA GLY A 234 5.96 -9.33 -10.76
C GLY A 234 6.61 -9.14 -9.39
N LEU A 235 6.05 -9.77 -8.35
CA LEU A 235 6.61 -9.75 -6.99
C LEU A 235 7.95 -10.47 -6.90
N SER A 236 8.15 -11.56 -7.63
CA SER A 236 9.46 -12.23 -7.69
C SER A 236 10.54 -11.34 -8.27
N ILE A 237 10.21 -10.50 -9.26
CA ILE A 237 11.12 -9.50 -9.83
C ILE A 237 11.34 -8.36 -8.83
N ALA A 238 10.26 -7.81 -8.27
CA ALA A 238 10.27 -6.70 -7.32
C ALA A 238 11.08 -6.99 -6.04
N ASN A 239 11.00 -8.21 -5.53
CA ASN A 239 11.71 -8.68 -4.35
C ASN A 239 13.12 -9.20 -4.62
N SER A 240 13.62 -9.12 -5.87
CA SER A 240 14.95 -9.60 -6.21
C SER A 240 16.04 -8.57 -5.85
N PRO A 241 16.90 -8.82 -4.84
CA PRO A 241 18.00 -7.91 -4.53
C PRO A 241 18.93 -7.69 -5.75
N LEU A 242 19.10 -8.72 -6.60
CA LEU A 242 19.91 -8.59 -7.80
C LEU A 242 19.28 -7.64 -8.83
N VAL A 243 17.96 -7.65 -9.00
CA VAL A 243 17.26 -6.70 -9.89
C VAL A 243 17.32 -5.30 -9.29
N LYS A 244 16.94 -5.15 -8.01
CA LYS A 244 16.90 -3.85 -7.33
C LYS A 244 18.27 -3.16 -7.30
N THR A 245 19.35 -3.91 -7.04
CA THR A 245 20.72 -3.37 -7.06
C THR A 245 21.21 -3.05 -8.47
N ALA A 246 20.77 -3.78 -9.51
CA ALA A 246 21.08 -3.41 -10.89
C ALA A 246 20.44 -2.06 -11.24
N VAL A 247 19.18 -1.84 -10.87
CA VAL A 247 18.48 -0.57 -11.09
C VAL A 247 19.17 0.57 -10.33
N ALA A 248 19.57 0.36 -9.07
CA ALA A 248 20.35 1.32 -8.30
C ALA A 248 21.67 1.68 -8.98
N GLY A 249 22.33 0.68 -9.59
CA GLY A 249 23.57 0.84 -10.37
C GLY A 249 23.36 1.32 -11.81
N GLN A 250 22.13 1.67 -12.20
CA GLN A 250 21.77 2.13 -13.55
C GLN A 250 22.08 1.08 -14.64
N ASP A 251 22.03 -0.21 -14.28
CA ASP A 251 22.28 -1.36 -15.16
C ASP A 251 20.95 -2.01 -15.57
N ALA A 252 20.62 -1.95 -16.86
CA ALA A 252 19.46 -2.62 -17.44
C ALA A 252 19.68 -4.14 -17.57
N ASN A 253 19.92 -4.80 -16.45
CA ASN A 253 20.31 -6.21 -16.40
C ASN A 253 19.11 -7.14 -16.61
N TRP A 254 18.70 -7.29 -17.86
CA TRP A 254 17.59 -8.19 -18.20
C TRP A 254 17.87 -9.66 -17.84
N GLY A 255 19.11 -10.10 -17.76
CA GLY A 255 19.47 -11.45 -17.30
C GLY A 255 19.02 -11.69 -15.85
N ARG A 256 19.11 -10.68 -14.97
CA ARG A 256 18.58 -10.76 -13.60
C ARG A 256 17.05 -10.78 -13.58
N VAL A 257 16.39 -10.11 -14.52
CA VAL A 257 14.93 -10.20 -14.70
C VAL A 257 14.52 -11.61 -15.11
N VAL A 258 15.21 -12.21 -16.11
CA VAL A 258 14.97 -13.62 -16.52
C VAL A 258 15.12 -14.58 -15.35
N MET A 259 16.18 -14.43 -14.55
CA MET A 259 16.38 -15.25 -13.35
C MET A 259 15.21 -15.08 -12.36
N ALA A 260 14.74 -13.85 -12.15
CA ALA A 260 13.66 -13.58 -11.22
C ALA A 260 12.31 -14.16 -11.70
N VAL A 261 12.04 -14.11 -13.02
CA VAL A 261 10.92 -14.82 -13.65
C VAL A 261 11.02 -16.33 -13.42
N GLY A 262 12.19 -16.92 -13.69
CA GLY A 262 12.41 -18.36 -13.58
C GLY A 262 12.29 -18.92 -12.17
N LYS A 263 12.58 -18.12 -11.13
CA LYS A 263 12.46 -18.53 -9.72
C LYS A 263 11.06 -18.32 -9.13
N ALA A 264 10.14 -17.67 -9.86
CA ALA A 264 8.80 -17.33 -9.33
C ALA A 264 7.93 -18.55 -9.02
N GLY A 265 8.25 -19.73 -9.56
CA GLY A 265 7.44 -20.95 -9.42
C GLY A 265 6.22 -20.99 -10.32
N GLU A 266 6.06 -20.00 -11.18
CA GLU A 266 4.95 -19.86 -12.11
C GLU A 266 5.34 -20.35 -13.52
N PRO A 267 4.36 -20.75 -14.35
CA PRO A 267 4.64 -21.10 -15.74
C PRO A 267 5.29 -19.95 -16.51
N ALA A 268 6.42 -20.25 -17.14
CA ALA A 268 7.13 -19.34 -18.02
C ALA A 268 7.83 -20.14 -19.13
N ASP A 269 7.84 -19.59 -20.35
CA ASP A 269 8.54 -20.14 -21.48
C ASP A 269 9.64 -19.16 -21.91
N ARG A 270 10.90 -19.58 -21.73
CA ARG A 270 12.05 -18.75 -22.08
C ARG A 270 11.99 -18.29 -23.55
N ASP A 271 11.58 -19.14 -24.45
CA ASP A 271 11.65 -18.88 -25.88
C ASP A 271 10.49 -17.97 -26.38
N ARG A 272 9.59 -17.53 -25.46
CA ARG A 272 8.55 -16.52 -25.69
C ARG A 272 8.78 -15.24 -24.92
N LEU A 273 9.71 -15.25 -23.97
CA LEU A 273 9.92 -14.15 -23.03
C LEU A 273 10.50 -12.93 -23.76
N CYS A 274 9.81 -11.79 -23.61
CA CYS A 274 10.30 -10.49 -24.06
C CYS A 274 10.38 -9.51 -22.86
N ILE A 275 11.41 -8.66 -22.84
CA ILE A 275 11.66 -7.72 -21.74
C ILE A 275 12.00 -6.35 -22.29
N TRP A 276 11.44 -5.31 -21.62
CA TRP A 276 11.70 -3.90 -21.91
C TRP A 276 12.13 -3.17 -20.64
N PHE A 277 12.97 -2.17 -20.81
CA PHE A 277 13.19 -1.09 -19.84
C PHE A 277 12.65 0.21 -20.47
N GLY A 278 11.54 0.73 -19.91
CA GLY A 278 10.78 1.80 -20.51
C GLY A 278 10.33 1.43 -21.94
N PRO A 279 10.60 2.29 -22.94
CA PRO A 279 10.23 2.01 -24.33
C PRO A 279 11.21 1.05 -25.04
N HIS A 280 12.34 0.68 -24.43
CA HIS A 280 13.44 -0.02 -25.06
C HIS A 280 13.33 -1.53 -24.82
N ARG A 281 13.09 -2.31 -25.88
CA ARG A 281 13.15 -3.76 -25.79
C ARG A 281 14.60 -4.21 -25.70
N VAL A 282 14.92 -4.98 -24.66
CA VAL A 282 16.28 -5.47 -24.38
C VAL A 282 16.41 -6.97 -24.64
N ALA A 283 15.29 -7.71 -24.56
CA ALA A 283 15.25 -9.12 -24.88
C ALA A 283 14.00 -9.46 -25.70
N GLU A 284 14.15 -10.34 -26.67
CA GLU A 284 13.11 -10.88 -27.53
C GLU A 284 13.26 -12.41 -27.63
N ASN A 285 12.17 -13.14 -27.38
CA ASN A 285 12.13 -14.60 -27.44
C ASN A 285 13.30 -15.26 -26.66
N GLY A 286 13.58 -14.74 -25.46
CA GLY A 286 14.60 -15.25 -24.56
C GLY A 286 16.05 -14.94 -24.94
N LEU A 287 16.27 -14.17 -25.99
CA LEU A 287 17.58 -13.75 -26.46
C LEU A 287 17.73 -12.22 -26.40
N ARG A 288 18.97 -11.74 -26.46
CA ARG A 288 19.23 -10.29 -26.60
C ARG A 288 18.52 -9.77 -27.84
N ASP A 289 17.78 -8.66 -27.72
CA ASP A 289 17.16 -8.00 -28.86
C ASP A 289 18.24 -7.58 -29.89
N PRO A 290 18.11 -7.91 -31.20
CA PRO A 290 19.02 -7.47 -32.21
C PRO A 290 19.13 -5.95 -32.35
N ALA A 291 18.09 -5.20 -31.99
CA ALA A 291 18.04 -3.75 -31.99
C ALA A 291 18.47 -3.11 -30.65
N TYR A 292 18.94 -3.90 -29.69
CA TYR A 292 19.41 -3.40 -28.40
C TYR A 292 20.55 -2.41 -28.56
N ASP A 293 20.33 -1.18 -28.13
CA ASP A 293 21.32 -0.13 -28.04
C ASP A 293 21.63 0.22 -26.58
N GLU A 294 22.87 -0.09 -26.18
CA GLU A 294 23.28 0.04 -24.77
C GLU A 294 23.33 1.51 -24.31
N GLU A 295 23.74 2.43 -25.19
CA GLU A 295 23.85 3.86 -24.86
C GLU A 295 22.47 4.44 -24.55
N THR A 296 21.48 4.16 -25.38
CA THR A 296 20.11 4.62 -25.23
C THR A 296 19.45 4.04 -23.97
N VAL A 297 19.64 2.74 -23.71
CA VAL A 297 19.06 2.10 -22.52
C VAL A 297 19.76 2.60 -21.24
N SER A 298 21.08 2.78 -21.26
CA SER A 298 21.82 3.35 -20.13
C SER A 298 21.38 4.79 -19.81
N ALA A 299 21.08 5.60 -20.83
CA ALA A 299 20.52 6.94 -20.63
C ALA A 299 19.14 6.90 -19.95
N TYR A 300 18.26 5.96 -20.35
CA TYR A 300 16.98 5.75 -19.70
C TYR A 300 17.14 5.35 -18.21
N MET A 301 18.08 4.47 -17.91
CA MET A 301 18.33 3.99 -16.55
C MET A 301 18.86 5.07 -15.59
N GLN A 302 19.26 6.25 -16.07
CA GLN A 302 19.65 7.38 -15.23
C GLN A 302 18.45 8.08 -14.59
N GLY A 303 17.23 7.88 -15.13
CA GLY A 303 16.00 8.42 -14.55
C GLY A 303 15.71 7.87 -13.14
N ASP A 304 14.84 8.54 -12.41
CA ASP A 304 14.35 8.15 -11.08
C ASP A 304 13.07 7.30 -11.13
N GLU A 305 12.50 7.10 -12.31
CA GLU A 305 11.36 6.22 -12.57
C GLU A 305 11.70 5.20 -13.65
N ILE A 306 11.78 3.94 -13.25
CA ILE A 306 12.15 2.84 -14.14
C ILE A 306 10.97 1.88 -14.29
N THR A 307 10.50 1.69 -15.52
CA THR A 307 9.50 0.67 -15.86
C THR A 307 10.20 -0.55 -16.45
N ILE A 308 9.93 -1.72 -15.90
CA ILE A 308 10.33 -3.02 -16.43
C ILE A 308 9.07 -3.72 -16.92
N ARG A 309 8.94 -3.93 -18.22
CA ARG A 309 7.84 -4.71 -18.79
C ARG A 309 8.33 -6.09 -19.19
N VAL A 310 7.54 -7.10 -18.83
CA VAL A 310 7.80 -8.51 -19.10
C VAL A 310 6.57 -9.11 -19.79
N GLU A 311 6.74 -9.58 -21.02
CA GLU A 311 5.75 -10.30 -21.79
C GLU A 311 6.09 -11.79 -21.80
N LEU A 312 5.16 -12.64 -21.30
CA LEU A 312 5.34 -14.10 -21.19
C LEU A 312 4.79 -14.87 -22.39
N GLY A 313 3.83 -14.31 -23.14
CA GLY A 313 3.27 -14.90 -24.35
C GLY A 313 2.49 -16.19 -24.13
N LEU A 314 1.97 -16.47 -22.91
CA LEU A 314 1.24 -17.71 -22.59
C LEU A 314 -0.27 -17.56 -22.70
N ALA A 315 -0.85 -16.49 -22.15
CA ALA A 315 -2.28 -16.20 -22.13
C ALA A 315 -2.53 -14.68 -22.02
N ALA A 316 -3.60 -14.25 -21.32
CA ALA A 316 -3.96 -12.83 -21.18
C ALA A 316 -3.81 -12.28 -19.75
N GLY A 317 -3.26 -13.06 -18.82
CA GLY A 317 -3.05 -12.62 -17.44
C GLY A 317 -2.06 -11.46 -17.37
N GLN A 318 -2.38 -10.47 -16.54
CA GLN A 318 -1.57 -9.25 -16.39
C GLN A 318 -1.58 -8.76 -14.95
N ALA A 319 -0.49 -8.11 -14.54
CA ALA A 319 -0.39 -7.43 -13.25
C ALA A 319 0.65 -6.32 -13.29
N ARG A 320 0.43 -5.30 -12.48
CA ARG A 320 1.40 -4.26 -12.16
C ARG A 320 1.85 -4.40 -10.71
N VAL A 321 3.14 -4.36 -10.50
CA VAL A 321 3.77 -4.35 -9.18
C VAL A 321 4.72 -3.16 -9.10
N ARG A 322 4.76 -2.46 -7.96
CA ARG A 322 5.71 -1.37 -7.75
C ARG A 322 6.67 -1.71 -6.61
N THR A 323 7.90 -1.25 -6.75
CA THR A 323 8.95 -1.34 -5.74
C THR A 323 9.91 -0.16 -5.89
N CYS A 324 10.94 -0.13 -5.07
CA CYS A 324 12.06 0.79 -5.21
C CYS A 324 13.37 0.03 -5.49
N ASP A 325 14.42 0.74 -5.83
CA ASP A 325 15.76 0.20 -5.93
C ASP A 325 16.33 -0.17 -4.54
N LEU A 326 17.46 -0.87 -4.51
CA LEU A 326 18.17 -1.24 -3.27
C LEU A 326 19.55 -0.60 -3.28
N THR A 327 19.72 0.42 -2.44
CA THR A 327 20.95 1.20 -2.29
C THR A 327 21.66 0.90 -0.97
N HIS A 328 22.84 1.45 -0.78
CA HIS A 328 23.51 1.43 0.52
C HIS A 328 22.74 2.19 1.59
N GLY A 329 21.85 3.12 1.19
CA GLY A 329 20.97 3.86 2.11
C GLY A 329 20.08 2.95 2.94
N TYR A 330 19.52 1.89 2.34
CA TYR A 330 18.72 0.89 3.05
C TYR A 330 19.52 0.23 4.19
N ILE A 331 20.76 -0.20 3.89
CA ILE A 331 21.63 -0.84 4.89
C ILE A 331 22.00 0.15 6.00
N THR A 332 22.31 1.42 5.65
CA THR A 332 22.64 2.45 6.64
C THR A 332 21.47 2.71 7.59
N ILE A 333 20.26 2.90 7.06
CA ILE A 333 19.06 3.17 7.86
C ILE A 333 18.78 1.99 8.79
N ASN A 334 18.70 0.77 8.24
CA ASN A 334 18.29 -0.40 9.00
C ASN A 334 19.39 -0.98 9.89
N GLY A 335 20.67 -0.76 9.56
CA GLY A 335 21.80 -1.17 10.39
C GLY A 335 21.97 -0.31 11.65
N ASP A 336 21.57 0.95 11.59
CA ASP A 336 21.62 1.89 12.72
C ASP A 336 20.30 1.91 13.51
N TYR A 337 19.19 1.46 12.91
CA TYR A 337 17.88 1.40 13.57
C TYR A 337 17.85 0.27 14.58
N ARG A 338 17.71 0.65 15.85
CA ARG A 338 17.50 -0.31 16.95
C ARG A 338 16.00 -0.30 17.29
N SER A 339 15.31 -1.26 16.75
CA SER A 339 13.93 -1.55 17.15
C SER A 339 13.89 -2.33 18.45
#